data_559c0b4b1cd42ff39af1a2fc66d0ef5c
#
_entry.id   559c0b4b1cd42ff39af1a2fc66d0ef5c
#
_cell.length_a   1.000
_cell.length_b   1.000
_cell.length_c   1.000
_cell.angle_alpha   90.00
_cell.angle_beta   90.00
_cell.angle_gamma   90.00
#
_symmetry.space_group_name_H-M   'P 1'
#
loop_
_entity.id
_entity.type
_entity.pdbx_description
1 polymer ?
#
loop_
_entity_poly.entity_id
_entity_poly.type
_entity_poly.pdbx_seq_one_letter_code
_entity_poly.pdbx_strand_id
1 'polypeptide(L)'
;MGYNTWVGVRASTSRRYLNDPRLHFVVLDYDSQESVAATLAAQAPGGRWQYIIWNLGATKCANFMDFNRINYQYFTDFAEVLRRDGRLPDKLLYMSSLSALGPAEEDSGCPLDDTTIPQPNTRYGVSKIKSETYLDTHPDVPWIVFRPTGVYGPHEKDYLMMIKSIDAHWDFAVGYKRQMLTFIYVDDLVQAMFDAIAAPAQKVLHHKYIISEDRSYSQKEFRQIVARHLHRRAIIPICLPMWAVYAASVVAEKIGVARGKASTLNRDKFKIMRQRNWTCDITPAQRDFGFKPQFSLDRGIEATVAAYLEAKKQSKKHKK
;
A
#
# COMPACT_ATOMS: atom_id res chain seq x y z
N MET A 1 -3.34 -5.37 -22.08
CA MET A 1 -2.89 -6.76 -21.86
C MET A 1 -3.98 -7.82 -22.15
N GLY A 2 -5.22 -7.46 -22.37
CA GLY A 2 -6.29 -8.38 -22.81
C GLY A 2 -6.85 -9.34 -21.76
N TYR A 3 -6.62 -9.07 -20.48
CA TYR A 3 -7.22 -9.85 -19.40
C TYR A 3 -8.72 -9.53 -19.22
N ASN A 4 -9.52 -10.58 -19.02
CA ASN A 4 -10.90 -10.41 -18.58
C ASN A 4 -10.88 -10.15 -17.05
N THR A 5 -11.23 -8.93 -16.64
CA THR A 5 -10.98 -8.43 -15.30
C THR A 5 -12.24 -8.44 -14.43
N TRP A 6 -12.15 -9.10 -13.29
CA TRP A 6 -13.18 -9.18 -12.28
C TRP A 6 -12.76 -8.43 -11.02
N VAL A 7 -13.62 -7.56 -10.52
CA VAL A 7 -13.33 -6.72 -9.36
C VAL A 7 -14.18 -7.18 -8.18
N GLY A 8 -13.52 -7.74 -7.17
CA GLY A 8 -14.14 -8.07 -5.90
C GLY A 8 -14.46 -6.80 -5.11
N VAL A 9 -15.71 -6.58 -4.77
CA VAL A 9 -16.19 -5.40 -4.05
C VAL A 9 -17.12 -5.80 -2.90
N ARG A 10 -17.22 -4.96 -1.88
CA ARG A 10 -18.29 -5.05 -0.88
C ARG A 10 -19.52 -4.31 -1.38
N ALA A 11 -20.69 -4.64 -0.86
CA ALA A 11 -21.94 -3.93 -1.22
C ALA A 11 -21.86 -2.40 -1.05
N SER A 12 -21.10 -1.93 -0.03
CA SER A 12 -20.88 -0.51 0.25
C SER A 12 -19.72 0.14 -0.53
N THR A 13 -19.05 -0.58 -1.44
CA THR A 13 -17.90 -0.04 -2.18
C THR A 13 -18.33 1.00 -3.19
N SER A 14 -17.75 2.21 -3.10
CA SER A 14 -17.94 3.24 -4.13
C SER A 14 -17.24 2.83 -5.43
N ARG A 15 -17.98 2.85 -6.53
CA ARG A 15 -17.47 2.55 -7.88
C ARG A 15 -17.05 3.80 -8.66
N ARG A 16 -16.87 4.93 -7.98
CA ARG A 16 -16.61 6.24 -8.63
C ARG A 16 -15.46 6.22 -9.65
N TYR A 17 -14.44 5.39 -9.42
CA TYR A 17 -13.26 5.26 -10.29
C TYR A 17 -13.21 3.92 -11.04
N LEU A 18 -14.26 3.13 -10.99
CA LEU A 18 -14.37 1.83 -11.63
C LEU A 18 -15.41 1.89 -12.75
N ASN A 19 -15.19 2.76 -13.74
CA ASN A 19 -16.17 3.11 -14.77
C ASN A 19 -15.91 2.42 -16.12
N ASP A 20 -14.86 1.58 -16.23
CA ASP A 20 -14.58 0.86 -17.47
C ASP A 20 -15.67 -0.21 -17.69
N PRO A 21 -16.40 -0.19 -18.84
CA PRO A 21 -17.48 -1.14 -19.11
C PRO A 21 -17.01 -2.59 -19.26
N ARG A 22 -15.72 -2.83 -19.40
CA ARG A 22 -15.12 -4.18 -19.49
C ARG A 22 -14.94 -4.83 -18.12
N LEU A 23 -15.13 -4.10 -17.02
CA LEU A 23 -14.98 -4.64 -15.68
C LEU A 23 -16.22 -5.44 -15.26
N HIS A 24 -16.02 -6.66 -14.81
CA HIS A 24 -17.02 -7.46 -14.12
C HIS A 24 -16.92 -7.23 -12.62
N PHE A 25 -18.06 -7.23 -11.91
CA PHE A 25 -18.05 -7.01 -10.47
C PHE A 25 -18.57 -8.24 -9.73
N VAL A 26 -17.81 -8.64 -8.70
CA VAL A 26 -18.18 -9.70 -7.76
C VAL A 26 -18.41 -9.06 -6.40
N VAL A 27 -19.64 -9.10 -5.90
CA VAL A 27 -19.96 -8.60 -4.55
C VAL A 27 -19.69 -9.72 -3.55
N LEU A 28 -18.72 -9.51 -2.67
CA LEU A 28 -18.28 -10.46 -1.66
C LEU A 28 -18.63 -9.95 -0.26
N ASP A 29 -19.22 -10.85 0.53
CA ASP A 29 -19.39 -10.69 1.98
C ASP A 29 -18.26 -11.47 2.66
N TYR A 30 -17.24 -10.76 3.10
CA TYR A 30 -16.05 -11.36 3.72
C TYR A 30 -16.27 -11.76 5.18
N ASP A 31 -17.43 -11.46 5.79
CA ASP A 31 -17.76 -11.87 7.15
C ASP A 31 -18.34 -13.30 7.23
N SER A 32 -18.59 -13.94 6.07
CA SER A 32 -19.09 -15.33 5.97
C SER A 32 -18.34 -16.14 4.91
N GLN A 33 -17.67 -17.20 5.32
CA GLN A 33 -17.00 -18.14 4.41
C GLN A 33 -18.00 -18.84 3.48
N GLU A 34 -19.21 -19.16 3.98
CA GLU A 34 -20.28 -19.80 3.19
C GLU A 34 -20.76 -18.85 2.09
N SER A 35 -20.92 -17.56 2.41
CA SER A 35 -21.28 -16.52 1.42
C SER A 35 -20.20 -16.34 0.37
N VAL A 36 -18.93 -16.32 0.78
CA VAL A 36 -17.79 -16.28 -0.13
C VAL A 36 -17.80 -17.52 -1.05
N ALA A 37 -17.94 -18.73 -0.50
CA ALA A 37 -17.94 -19.97 -1.27
C ALA A 37 -19.09 -20.00 -2.30
N ALA A 38 -20.30 -19.65 -1.88
CA ALA A 38 -21.48 -19.58 -2.76
C ALA A 38 -21.27 -18.57 -3.90
N THR A 39 -20.71 -17.38 -3.59
CA THR A 39 -20.45 -16.36 -4.59
C THR A 39 -19.38 -16.81 -5.58
N LEU A 40 -18.29 -17.43 -5.12
CA LEU A 40 -17.23 -17.94 -5.99
C LEU A 40 -17.76 -19.07 -6.89
N ALA A 41 -18.59 -19.95 -6.34
CA ALA A 41 -19.21 -21.03 -7.11
C ALA A 41 -20.13 -20.51 -8.24
N ALA A 42 -20.89 -19.45 -7.95
CA ALA A 42 -21.86 -18.88 -8.91
C ALA A 42 -21.19 -18.01 -9.99
N GLN A 43 -20.11 -17.32 -9.67
CA GLN A 43 -19.59 -16.24 -10.52
C GLN A 43 -18.18 -16.49 -11.10
N ALA A 44 -17.44 -17.47 -10.59
CA ALA A 44 -16.12 -17.76 -11.15
C ALA A 44 -16.24 -18.39 -12.55
N PRO A 45 -15.66 -17.78 -13.61
CA PRO A 45 -15.73 -18.30 -14.97
C PRO A 45 -15.02 -19.67 -15.05
N GLY A 46 -15.71 -20.67 -15.58
CA GLY A 46 -15.13 -22.04 -15.65
C GLY A 46 -14.76 -22.67 -14.31
N GLY A 47 -15.34 -22.15 -13.21
CA GLY A 47 -15.14 -22.66 -11.85
C GLY A 47 -14.02 -22.00 -11.04
N ARG A 48 -13.09 -21.27 -11.66
CA ARG A 48 -12.03 -20.54 -10.97
C ARG A 48 -11.50 -19.35 -11.76
N TRP A 49 -10.86 -18.38 -11.11
CA TRP A 49 -10.05 -17.37 -11.77
C TRP A 49 -8.63 -17.87 -11.99
N GLN A 50 -8.06 -17.55 -13.14
CA GLN A 50 -6.70 -17.94 -13.47
C GLN A 50 -5.67 -17.22 -12.58
N TYR A 51 -5.90 -15.93 -12.30
CA TYR A 51 -5.05 -15.11 -11.43
C TYR A 51 -5.92 -14.38 -10.41
N ILE A 52 -5.43 -14.28 -9.21
CA ILE A 52 -6.07 -13.50 -8.14
C ILE A 52 -5.06 -12.51 -7.58
N ILE A 53 -5.41 -11.22 -7.58
CA ILE A 53 -4.66 -10.17 -6.90
C ILE A 53 -5.44 -9.79 -5.64
N TRP A 54 -4.94 -10.20 -4.48
CA TRP A 54 -5.53 -9.84 -3.20
C TRP A 54 -5.00 -8.49 -2.75
N ASN A 55 -5.74 -7.41 -3.07
CA ASN A 55 -5.43 -6.04 -2.69
C ASN A 55 -6.36 -5.50 -1.59
N LEU A 56 -7.23 -6.36 -1.00
CA LEU A 56 -8.05 -5.97 0.13
C LEU A 56 -7.17 -5.72 1.36
N GLY A 57 -7.36 -4.58 2.01
CA GLY A 57 -6.67 -4.27 3.24
C GLY A 57 -7.04 -2.90 3.78
N ALA A 58 -6.84 -2.71 5.08
CA ALA A 58 -7.01 -1.45 5.78
C ALA A 58 -5.64 -0.96 6.27
N THR A 59 -5.29 0.26 5.91
CA THR A 59 -4.09 0.96 6.40
C THR A 59 -4.37 1.80 7.65
N LYS A 60 -5.66 2.02 7.96
CA LYS A 60 -6.14 2.79 9.10
C LYS A 60 -7.40 2.12 9.66
N CYS A 61 -7.40 1.82 10.95
CA CYS A 61 -8.55 1.27 11.67
C CYS A 61 -8.76 2.03 12.98
N ALA A 62 -10.01 2.04 13.46
CA ALA A 62 -10.33 2.64 14.74
C ALA A 62 -9.77 1.81 15.92
N ASN A 63 -9.74 0.50 15.78
CA ASN A 63 -9.19 -0.42 16.77
C ASN A 63 -8.27 -1.47 16.15
N PHE A 64 -7.53 -2.21 16.99
CA PHE A 64 -6.61 -3.25 16.55
C PHE A 64 -7.30 -4.48 15.97
N MET A 65 -8.46 -4.83 16.50
CA MET A 65 -9.19 -6.02 16.04
C MET A 65 -9.62 -5.89 14.59
N ASP A 66 -9.97 -4.67 14.14
CA ASP A 66 -10.31 -4.42 12.74
C ASP A 66 -9.13 -4.64 11.79
N PHE A 67 -7.90 -4.30 12.21
CA PHE A 67 -6.71 -4.64 11.40
C PHE A 67 -6.57 -6.17 11.25
N ASN A 68 -6.72 -6.91 12.34
CA ASN A 68 -6.61 -8.36 12.31
C ASN A 68 -7.71 -8.98 11.43
N ARG A 69 -8.97 -8.52 11.60
CA ARG A 69 -10.11 -9.01 10.81
C ARG A 69 -9.92 -8.73 9.32
N ILE A 70 -9.64 -7.46 8.95
CA ILE A 70 -9.63 -7.05 7.53
C ILE A 70 -8.36 -7.53 6.81
N ASN A 71 -7.19 -7.40 7.44
CA ASN A 71 -5.92 -7.70 6.76
C ASN A 71 -5.50 -9.16 6.86
N TYR A 72 -5.93 -9.87 7.91
CA TYR A 72 -5.54 -11.26 8.12
C TYR A 72 -6.73 -12.20 7.92
N GLN A 73 -7.79 -12.09 8.73
CA GLN A 73 -8.86 -13.09 8.74
C GLN A 73 -9.61 -13.17 7.41
N TYR A 74 -10.01 -12.04 6.82
CA TYR A 74 -10.67 -12.07 5.51
C TYR A 74 -9.81 -12.72 4.42
N PHE A 75 -8.48 -12.54 4.49
CA PHE A 75 -7.59 -13.19 3.55
C PHE A 75 -7.49 -14.69 3.77
N THR A 76 -7.27 -15.11 5.02
CA THR A 76 -7.16 -16.54 5.35
C THR A 76 -8.45 -17.28 5.07
N ASP A 77 -9.61 -16.72 5.45
CA ASP A 77 -10.92 -17.29 5.17
C ASP A 77 -11.17 -17.45 3.66
N PHE A 78 -10.81 -16.45 2.88
CA PHE A 78 -10.92 -16.51 1.42
C PHE A 78 -9.98 -17.57 0.82
N ALA A 79 -8.74 -17.64 1.28
CA ALA A 79 -7.76 -18.63 0.81
C ALA A 79 -8.20 -20.07 1.18
N GLU A 80 -8.74 -20.27 2.39
CA GLU A 80 -9.28 -21.56 2.81
C GLU A 80 -10.48 -22.02 1.96
N VAL A 81 -11.37 -21.10 1.60
CA VAL A 81 -12.47 -21.40 0.67
C VAL A 81 -11.93 -21.84 -0.69
N LEU A 82 -10.93 -21.13 -1.23
CA LEU A 82 -10.31 -21.52 -2.51
C LEU A 82 -9.66 -22.90 -2.44
N ARG A 83 -8.96 -23.20 -1.35
CA ARG A 83 -8.30 -24.50 -1.12
C ARG A 83 -9.31 -25.63 -0.99
N ARG A 84 -10.28 -25.48 -0.08
CA ARG A 84 -11.32 -26.48 0.20
C ARG A 84 -12.13 -26.84 -1.03
N ASP A 85 -12.48 -25.85 -1.83
CA ASP A 85 -13.37 -26.01 -2.98
C ASP A 85 -12.60 -26.32 -4.29
N GLY A 86 -11.27 -26.53 -4.23
CA GLY A 86 -10.42 -26.83 -5.39
C GLY A 86 -10.37 -25.70 -6.43
N ARG A 87 -10.48 -24.42 -5.99
CA ARG A 87 -10.56 -23.24 -6.84
C ARG A 87 -9.30 -22.37 -6.81
N LEU A 88 -8.17 -22.93 -6.40
CA LEU A 88 -6.91 -22.21 -6.37
C LEU A 88 -6.55 -21.67 -7.78
N PRO A 89 -6.09 -20.42 -7.89
CA PRO A 89 -5.63 -19.83 -9.16
C PRO A 89 -4.29 -20.44 -9.57
N ASP A 90 -3.83 -20.12 -10.79
CA ASP A 90 -2.45 -20.42 -11.19
C ASP A 90 -1.43 -19.55 -10.42
N LYS A 91 -1.82 -18.33 -10.07
CA LYS A 91 -1.05 -17.44 -9.19
C LYS A 91 -1.97 -16.59 -8.32
N LEU A 92 -1.66 -16.52 -7.03
CA LEU A 92 -2.29 -15.64 -6.05
C LEU A 92 -1.27 -14.59 -5.62
N LEU A 93 -1.45 -13.34 -6.04
CA LEU A 93 -0.60 -12.23 -5.63
C LEU A 93 -1.21 -11.55 -4.40
N TYR A 94 -0.51 -11.64 -3.27
CA TYR A 94 -0.91 -11.00 -2.02
C TYR A 94 -0.23 -9.63 -1.85
N MET A 95 -1.02 -8.57 -1.71
CA MET A 95 -0.52 -7.23 -1.45
C MET A 95 -0.25 -7.04 0.04
N SER A 96 1.01 -7.23 0.43
CA SER A 96 1.53 -6.94 1.75
C SER A 96 1.98 -5.47 1.87
N SER A 97 3.07 -5.20 2.55
CA SER A 97 3.66 -3.88 2.73
C SER A 97 5.09 -3.99 3.23
N LEU A 98 5.94 -3.02 2.94
CA LEU A 98 7.26 -2.90 3.59
C LEU A 98 7.13 -2.83 5.12
N SER A 99 6.02 -2.30 5.64
CA SER A 99 5.73 -2.27 7.09
C SER A 99 5.64 -3.66 7.74
N ALA A 100 5.47 -4.74 6.97
CA ALA A 100 5.51 -6.11 7.47
C ALA A 100 6.93 -6.51 7.91
N LEU A 101 7.97 -5.97 7.28
CA LEU A 101 9.36 -6.13 7.72
C LEU A 101 9.68 -5.29 8.96
N GLY A 102 9.02 -4.13 9.09
CA GLY A 102 9.44 -3.09 10.03
C GLY A 102 10.49 -2.16 9.40
N PRO A 103 11.06 -1.23 10.17
CA PRO A 103 12.08 -0.31 9.67
C PRO A 103 13.45 -1.01 9.54
N ALA A 104 14.28 -0.53 8.60
CA ALA A 104 15.67 -0.87 8.56
C ALA A 104 16.42 -0.30 9.77
N GLU A 105 17.57 -0.88 10.10
CA GLU A 105 18.41 -0.38 11.16
C GLU A 105 18.89 1.04 10.85
N GLU A 106 18.79 1.93 11.84
CA GLU A 106 19.06 3.37 11.63
C GLU A 106 20.54 3.67 11.40
N ASP A 107 21.43 2.96 12.11
CA ASP A 107 22.84 3.30 12.18
C ASP A 107 23.69 2.55 11.13
N SER A 108 23.26 1.36 10.69
CA SER A 108 24.00 0.58 9.69
C SER A 108 23.88 1.14 8.27
N GLY A 109 22.79 1.87 7.98
CA GLY A 109 22.45 2.30 6.62
C GLY A 109 22.12 1.15 5.65
N CYS A 110 22.07 -0.10 6.16
CA CYS A 110 21.71 -1.27 5.35
C CYS A 110 20.27 -1.18 4.86
N PRO A 111 20.00 -1.50 3.59
CA PRO A 111 18.63 -1.57 3.08
C PRO A 111 17.91 -2.82 3.61
N LEU A 112 16.59 -2.73 3.67
CA LEU A 112 15.71 -3.90 3.81
C LEU A 112 15.78 -4.72 2.52
N ASP A 113 15.87 -6.04 2.64
CA ASP A 113 15.91 -6.99 1.53
C ASP A 113 14.97 -8.18 1.78
N ASP A 114 14.99 -9.17 0.87
CA ASP A 114 14.18 -10.38 0.95
C ASP A 114 14.64 -11.34 2.08
N THR A 115 15.88 -11.19 2.59
CA THR A 115 16.43 -11.98 3.71
C THR A 115 16.19 -11.35 5.07
N THR A 116 15.70 -10.09 5.11
CA THR A 116 15.46 -9.36 6.34
C THR A 116 14.42 -10.06 7.22
N ILE A 117 14.80 -10.38 8.46
CA ILE A 117 13.90 -10.98 9.45
C ILE A 117 12.84 -9.96 9.85
N PRO A 118 11.53 -10.26 9.66
CA PRO A 118 10.47 -9.32 9.96
C PRO A 118 10.41 -8.91 11.45
N GLN A 119 10.42 -7.61 11.71
CA GLN A 119 10.25 -7.02 13.03
C GLN A 119 9.23 -5.84 12.97
N PRO A 120 7.96 -6.12 12.61
CA PRO A 120 6.96 -5.07 12.46
C PRO A 120 6.71 -4.36 13.78
N ASN A 121 6.76 -3.03 13.77
CA ASN A 121 6.56 -2.21 14.95
C ASN A 121 5.20 -1.48 14.97
N THR A 122 4.36 -1.68 13.94
CA THR A 122 3.01 -1.12 13.84
C THR A 122 1.96 -2.22 13.83
N ARG A 123 0.74 -1.89 14.27
CA ARG A 123 -0.41 -2.84 14.22
C ARG A 123 -0.73 -3.26 12.79
N TYR A 124 -0.60 -2.33 11.85
CA TYR A 124 -0.74 -2.61 10.42
C TYR A 124 0.31 -3.62 9.94
N GLY A 125 1.59 -3.37 10.21
CA GLY A 125 2.68 -4.29 9.85
C GLY A 125 2.50 -5.67 10.47
N VAL A 126 2.13 -5.74 11.75
CA VAL A 126 1.80 -7.01 12.44
C VAL A 126 0.66 -7.75 11.75
N SER A 127 -0.38 -7.05 11.30
CA SER A 127 -1.50 -7.69 10.59
C SER A 127 -1.09 -8.24 9.22
N LYS A 128 -0.17 -7.57 8.52
CA LYS A 128 0.34 -8.02 7.23
C LYS A 128 1.27 -9.23 7.36
N ILE A 129 2.20 -9.21 8.32
CA ILE A 129 3.10 -10.36 8.51
C ILE A 129 2.35 -11.63 8.94
N LYS A 130 1.25 -11.54 9.67
CA LYS A 130 0.40 -12.70 9.97
C LYS A 130 -0.09 -13.40 8.70
N SER A 131 -0.55 -12.65 7.70
CA SER A 131 -0.99 -13.22 6.43
C SER A 131 0.16 -13.82 5.62
N GLU A 132 1.35 -13.22 5.69
CA GLU A 132 2.53 -13.79 5.08
C GLU A 132 2.93 -15.12 5.76
N THR A 133 2.87 -15.18 7.09
CA THR A 133 3.13 -16.40 7.86
C THR A 133 2.12 -17.51 7.52
N TYR A 134 0.85 -17.14 7.33
CA TYR A 134 -0.15 -18.10 6.85
C TYR A 134 0.27 -18.68 5.49
N LEU A 135 0.68 -17.83 4.53
CA LEU A 135 1.15 -18.29 3.22
C LEU A 135 2.40 -19.17 3.31
N ASP A 136 3.35 -18.86 4.19
CA ASP A 136 4.56 -19.67 4.43
C ASP A 136 4.22 -21.09 4.89
N THR A 137 3.11 -21.27 5.62
CA THR A 137 2.65 -22.57 6.12
C THR A 137 1.73 -23.32 5.16
N HIS A 138 1.40 -22.71 3.99
CA HIS A 138 0.49 -23.29 2.99
C HIS A 138 1.16 -23.31 1.60
N PRO A 139 2.11 -24.23 1.37
CA PRO A 139 2.86 -24.33 0.11
C PRO A 139 2.00 -24.82 -1.07
N ASP A 140 0.81 -25.36 -0.80
CA ASP A 140 -0.17 -25.73 -1.82
C ASP A 140 -0.86 -24.51 -2.47
N VAL A 141 -0.86 -23.34 -1.79
CA VAL A 141 -1.33 -22.10 -2.38
C VAL A 141 -0.24 -21.52 -3.29
N PRO A 142 -0.51 -21.23 -4.58
CA PRO A 142 0.49 -20.69 -5.50
C PRO A 142 0.67 -19.18 -5.32
N TRP A 143 1.26 -18.78 -4.20
CA TRP A 143 1.34 -17.38 -3.80
C TRP A 143 2.61 -16.63 -4.26
N ILE A 144 2.44 -15.34 -4.44
CA ILE A 144 3.49 -14.32 -4.60
C ILE A 144 3.15 -13.20 -3.62
N VAL A 145 4.10 -12.72 -2.83
CA VAL A 145 3.89 -11.60 -1.90
C VAL A 145 4.61 -10.35 -2.39
N PHE A 146 3.87 -9.25 -2.49
CA PHE A 146 4.45 -7.93 -2.73
C PHE A 146 4.47 -7.11 -1.45
N ARG A 147 5.63 -6.51 -1.15
CA ARG A 147 5.87 -5.57 -0.04
C ARG A 147 6.19 -4.18 -0.59
N PRO A 148 5.18 -3.46 -1.13
CA PRO A 148 5.41 -2.13 -1.66
C PRO A 148 5.84 -1.16 -0.56
N THR A 149 6.66 -0.18 -0.95
CA THR A 149 7.05 0.96 -0.14
C THR A 149 5.92 1.99 -0.07
N GLY A 150 6.23 3.26 0.12
CA GLY A 150 5.24 4.33 0.08
C GLY A 150 4.61 4.49 -1.31
N VAL A 151 3.45 3.88 -1.53
CA VAL A 151 2.71 3.99 -2.80
C VAL A 151 2.10 5.37 -2.92
N TYR A 152 2.40 6.10 -3.99
CA TYR A 152 1.86 7.42 -4.26
C TYR A 152 1.35 7.54 -5.70
N GLY A 153 0.54 8.57 -5.94
CA GLY A 153 -0.07 8.84 -7.23
C GLY A 153 -1.37 9.62 -7.10
N PRO A 154 -2.10 9.87 -8.21
CA PRO A 154 -3.41 10.49 -8.18
C PRO A 154 -4.38 9.74 -7.24
N HIS A 155 -5.17 10.50 -6.46
CA HIS A 155 -6.16 10.00 -5.48
C HIS A 155 -5.61 9.40 -4.18
N GLU A 156 -4.30 9.18 -4.04
CA GLU A 156 -3.70 8.78 -2.77
C GLU A 156 -3.79 9.95 -1.76
N LYS A 157 -4.17 9.67 -0.50
CA LYS A 157 -4.57 10.73 0.45
C LYS A 157 -3.43 11.22 1.34
N ASP A 158 -2.49 10.36 1.69
CA ASP A 158 -1.45 10.68 2.68
C ASP A 158 -0.38 11.58 2.05
N TYR A 159 0.14 11.22 0.86
CA TYR A 159 1.09 12.07 0.13
C TYR A 159 0.42 13.31 -0.44
N LEU A 160 -0.87 13.22 -0.83
CA LEU A 160 -1.65 14.41 -1.21
C LEU A 160 -1.74 15.43 -0.05
N MET A 161 -1.81 14.97 1.20
CA MET A 161 -1.79 15.88 2.35
C MET A 161 -0.45 16.60 2.48
N MET A 162 0.68 15.92 2.24
CA MET A 162 2.00 16.54 2.20
C MET A 162 2.12 17.55 1.05
N ILE A 163 1.63 17.21 -0.15
CA ILE A 163 1.60 18.11 -1.31
C ILE A 163 0.77 19.37 -1.00
N LYS A 164 -0.39 19.23 -0.37
CA LYS A 164 -1.24 20.36 0.06
C LYS A 164 -0.55 21.26 1.08
N SER A 165 0.19 20.67 2.01
CA SER A 165 0.96 21.41 3.00
C SER A 165 2.05 22.26 2.33
N ILE A 166 2.77 21.68 1.38
CA ILE A 166 3.80 22.39 0.59
C ILE A 166 3.16 23.45 -0.31
N ASP A 167 1.99 23.19 -0.90
CA ASP A 167 1.22 24.21 -1.66
C ASP A 167 0.80 25.39 -0.79
N ALA A 168 0.58 25.16 0.53
CA ALA A 168 0.33 26.19 1.54
C ALA A 168 1.62 26.78 2.17
N HIS A 169 2.78 26.51 1.57
CA HIS A 169 4.11 26.98 2.01
C HIS A 169 4.66 26.35 3.30
N TRP A 170 4.12 25.20 3.75
CA TRP A 170 4.56 24.53 4.96
C TRP A 170 5.11 23.13 4.66
N ASP A 171 6.26 22.77 5.27
CA ASP A 171 6.78 21.40 5.26
C ASP A 171 7.02 20.93 6.71
N PHE A 172 6.25 19.94 7.15
CA PHE A 172 6.32 19.42 8.51
C PHE A 172 7.20 18.17 8.57
N ALA A 173 8.24 18.24 9.37
CA ALA A 173 9.13 17.12 9.69
C ALA A 173 8.96 16.69 11.16
N VAL A 174 9.23 15.43 11.45
CA VAL A 174 9.22 14.88 12.83
C VAL A 174 10.65 14.59 13.27
N GLY A 175 11.09 15.29 14.33
CA GLY A 175 12.45 15.19 14.85
C GLY A 175 13.50 15.79 13.90
N TYR A 176 14.75 15.83 14.35
CA TYR A 176 15.82 16.61 13.70
C TYR A 176 16.80 15.77 12.88
N LYS A 177 16.76 14.43 13.03
CA LYS A 177 17.65 13.54 12.26
C LYS A 177 17.10 13.37 10.82
N ARG A 178 18.01 13.19 9.86
CA ARG A 178 17.67 12.91 8.45
C ARG A 178 16.88 11.61 8.36
N GLN A 179 15.83 11.63 7.57
CA GLN A 179 15.03 10.47 7.22
C GLN A 179 15.24 10.13 5.75
N MET A 180 15.49 8.84 5.47
CA MET A 180 15.55 8.30 4.11
C MET A 180 14.29 7.52 3.84
N LEU A 181 13.63 7.83 2.74
CA LEU A 181 12.34 7.28 2.32
C LEU A 181 12.46 6.67 0.93
N THR A 182 11.73 5.61 0.70
CA THR A 182 11.53 5.02 -0.62
C THR A 182 10.07 5.12 -1.02
N PHE A 183 9.86 5.21 -2.32
CA PHE A 183 8.53 5.40 -2.90
C PHE A 183 8.32 4.44 -4.07
N ILE A 184 7.08 4.22 -4.43
CA ILE A 184 6.67 3.57 -5.67
C ILE A 184 5.48 4.30 -6.27
N TYR A 185 5.58 4.68 -7.53
CA TYR A 185 4.44 5.23 -8.25
C TYR A 185 3.40 4.14 -8.54
N VAL A 186 2.12 4.48 -8.43
CA VAL A 186 1.03 3.49 -8.51
C VAL A 186 1.06 2.69 -9.82
N ASP A 187 1.37 3.32 -10.96
CA ASP A 187 1.40 2.62 -12.25
C ASP A 187 2.55 1.61 -12.33
N ASP A 188 3.73 1.93 -11.74
CA ASP A 188 4.84 0.98 -11.65
C ASP A 188 4.50 -0.20 -10.76
N LEU A 189 3.78 0.02 -9.64
CA LEU A 189 3.29 -1.08 -8.81
C LEU A 189 2.32 -1.97 -9.58
N VAL A 190 1.39 -1.39 -10.34
CA VAL A 190 0.45 -2.15 -11.19
C VAL A 190 1.21 -2.90 -12.27
N GLN A 191 2.19 -2.28 -12.93
CA GLN A 191 3.03 -2.96 -13.93
C GLN A 191 3.78 -4.14 -13.32
N ALA A 192 4.39 -3.96 -12.13
CA ALA A 192 5.06 -5.05 -11.41
C ALA A 192 4.15 -6.25 -11.13
N MET A 193 2.86 -6.01 -10.80
CA MET A 193 1.89 -7.10 -10.61
C MET A 193 1.72 -7.92 -11.89
N PHE A 194 1.58 -7.26 -13.04
CA PHE A 194 1.42 -7.93 -14.33
C PHE A 194 2.70 -8.61 -14.80
N ASP A 195 3.87 -8.03 -14.54
CA ASP A 195 5.16 -8.64 -14.84
C ASP A 195 5.35 -9.95 -14.05
N ALA A 196 5.03 -9.95 -12.75
CA ALA A 196 5.08 -11.15 -11.93
C ALA A 196 4.03 -12.22 -12.34
N ILE A 197 2.83 -11.79 -12.78
CA ILE A 197 1.81 -12.70 -13.32
C ILE A 197 2.30 -13.34 -14.60
N ALA A 198 2.95 -12.59 -15.49
CA ALA A 198 3.45 -13.07 -16.78
C ALA A 198 4.73 -13.92 -16.66
N ALA A 199 5.51 -13.74 -15.60
CA ALA A 199 6.76 -14.46 -15.39
C ALA A 199 6.55 -15.99 -15.22
N PRO A 200 7.55 -16.84 -15.51
CA PRO A 200 7.46 -18.27 -15.25
C PRO A 200 7.19 -18.57 -13.77
N ALA A 201 6.26 -19.49 -13.49
CA ALA A 201 5.82 -19.83 -12.13
C ALA A 201 7.00 -20.22 -11.24
N GLN A 202 7.95 -21.00 -11.74
CA GLN A 202 9.12 -21.49 -11.01
C GLN A 202 10.04 -20.37 -10.51
N LYS A 203 9.96 -19.16 -11.10
CA LYS A 203 10.77 -18.02 -10.70
C LYS A 203 10.11 -17.15 -9.63
N VAL A 204 8.78 -17.15 -9.56
CA VAL A 204 8.04 -16.15 -8.76
C VAL A 204 7.16 -16.74 -7.68
N LEU A 205 6.75 -18.02 -7.79
CA LEU A 205 5.93 -18.64 -6.75
C LEU A 205 6.74 -18.84 -5.46
N HIS A 206 6.07 -18.61 -4.34
CA HIS A 206 6.62 -18.73 -2.98
C HIS A 206 7.76 -17.73 -2.69
N HIS A 207 7.74 -16.58 -3.40
CA HIS A 207 8.69 -15.50 -3.17
C HIS A 207 8.00 -14.23 -2.66
N LYS A 208 8.75 -13.45 -1.89
CA LYS A 208 8.32 -12.17 -1.30
C LYS A 208 9.20 -11.07 -1.88
N TYR A 209 8.59 -10.09 -2.54
CA TYR A 209 9.30 -9.04 -3.25
C TYR A 209 9.05 -7.67 -2.63
N ILE A 210 10.10 -6.93 -2.36
CA ILE A 210 10.01 -5.50 -2.09
C ILE A 210 9.82 -4.80 -3.43
N ILE A 211 8.84 -3.90 -3.51
CA ILE A 211 8.53 -3.14 -4.72
C ILE A 211 8.68 -1.65 -4.42
N SER A 212 9.65 -1.03 -5.08
CA SER A 212 10.05 0.35 -4.84
C SER A 212 10.64 0.94 -6.12
N GLU A 213 10.71 2.25 -6.21
CA GLU A 213 11.67 2.93 -7.07
C GLU A 213 13.09 2.59 -6.59
N ASP A 214 14.03 2.41 -7.53
CA ASP A 214 15.42 2.04 -7.22
C ASP A 214 16.25 3.21 -6.68
N ARG A 215 15.64 4.01 -5.79
CA ARG A 215 16.28 5.16 -5.14
C ARG A 215 15.59 5.52 -3.82
N SER A 216 16.41 6.00 -2.87
CA SER A 216 15.92 6.57 -1.61
C SER A 216 16.08 8.09 -1.62
N TYR A 217 15.16 8.79 -0.98
CA TYR A 217 15.09 10.24 -0.93
C TYR A 217 15.03 10.74 0.52
N SER A 218 15.69 11.84 0.78
CA SER A 218 15.47 12.59 2.02
C SER A 218 14.16 13.37 1.95
N GLN A 219 13.60 13.71 3.12
CA GLN A 219 12.42 14.60 3.17
C GLN A 219 12.69 15.95 2.49
N LYS A 220 13.92 16.47 2.58
CA LYS A 220 14.32 17.71 1.89
C LYS A 220 14.22 17.56 0.37
N GLU A 221 14.69 16.46 -0.20
CA GLU A 221 14.58 16.17 -1.64
C GLU A 221 13.13 16.04 -2.06
N PHE A 222 12.32 15.30 -1.31
CA PHE A 222 10.87 15.20 -1.56
C PHE A 222 10.21 16.58 -1.60
N ARG A 223 10.44 17.42 -0.57
CA ARG A 223 9.94 18.79 -0.53
C ARG A 223 10.36 19.62 -1.75
N GLN A 224 11.64 19.54 -2.14
CA GLN A 224 12.16 20.32 -3.28
C GLN A 224 11.52 19.90 -4.60
N ILE A 225 11.30 18.58 -4.79
CA ILE A 225 10.62 18.04 -5.97
C ILE A 225 9.17 18.55 -6.02
N VAL A 226 8.42 18.41 -4.94
CA VAL A 226 7.02 18.84 -4.85
C VAL A 226 6.91 20.36 -5.05
N ALA A 227 7.77 21.15 -4.39
CA ALA A 227 7.76 22.62 -4.49
C ALA A 227 8.02 23.10 -5.93
N ARG A 228 8.92 22.44 -6.65
CA ARG A 228 9.23 22.72 -8.05
C ARG A 228 7.99 22.55 -8.94
N HIS A 229 7.29 21.42 -8.86
CA HIS A 229 6.09 21.15 -9.66
C HIS A 229 4.87 22.00 -9.24
N LEU A 230 4.82 22.46 -7.99
CA LEU A 230 3.82 23.42 -7.53
C LEU A 230 4.20 24.89 -7.87
N HIS A 231 5.39 25.14 -8.44
CA HIS A 231 5.95 26.48 -8.66
C HIS A 231 6.01 27.32 -7.36
N ARG A 232 6.34 26.67 -6.22
CA ARG A 232 6.50 27.32 -4.92
C ARG A 232 7.97 27.57 -4.63
N ARG A 233 8.36 28.85 -4.43
CA ARG A 233 9.76 29.22 -4.19
C ARG A 233 10.15 29.25 -2.71
N ALA A 234 9.22 29.65 -1.85
CA ALA A 234 9.45 29.76 -0.41
C ALA A 234 8.62 28.72 0.35
N ILE A 235 9.28 27.73 0.94
CA ILE A 235 8.66 26.73 1.79
C ILE A 235 9.31 26.82 3.17
N ILE A 236 8.50 26.97 4.20
CA ILE A 236 8.94 27.07 5.59
C ILE A 236 9.01 25.65 6.19
N PRO A 237 10.21 25.12 6.46
CA PRO A 237 10.34 23.84 7.13
C PRO A 237 10.03 23.99 8.63
N ILE A 238 9.11 23.19 9.13
CA ILE A 238 8.75 23.14 10.56
C ILE A 238 9.14 21.76 11.08
N CYS A 239 10.12 21.73 11.97
CA CYS A 239 10.56 20.52 12.61
C CYS A 239 9.86 20.38 13.96
N LEU A 240 9.00 19.37 14.07
CA LEU A 240 8.22 19.11 15.29
C LEU A 240 9.00 18.18 16.22
N PRO A 241 9.12 18.52 17.51
CA PRO A 241 9.74 17.62 18.48
C PRO A 241 8.99 16.30 18.58
N MET A 242 9.71 15.17 18.68
CA MET A 242 9.09 13.84 18.70
C MET A 242 8.06 13.67 19.83
N TRP A 243 8.33 14.24 21.03
CA TRP A 243 7.41 14.14 22.16
C TRP A 243 6.07 14.84 21.89
N ALA A 244 6.09 15.97 21.18
CA ALA A 244 4.89 16.73 20.86
C ALA A 244 4.03 15.98 19.82
N VAL A 245 4.66 15.40 18.79
CA VAL A 245 3.96 14.57 17.79
C VAL A 245 3.41 13.30 18.42
N TYR A 246 4.14 12.68 19.36
CA TYR A 246 3.65 11.53 20.12
C TYR A 246 2.41 11.89 20.95
N ALA A 247 2.48 12.96 21.73
CA ALA A 247 1.34 13.42 22.53
C ALA A 247 0.11 13.72 21.64
N ALA A 248 0.30 14.45 20.53
CA ALA A 248 -0.75 14.71 19.57
C ALA A 248 -1.33 13.43 18.98
N SER A 249 -0.49 12.42 18.68
CA SER A 249 -0.94 11.13 18.13
C SER A 249 -1.82 10.35 19.12
N VAL A 250 -1.47 10.37 20.40
CA VAL A 250 -2.26 9.72 21.47
C VAL A 250 -3.62 10.39 21.63
N VAL A 251 -3.66 11.73 21.66
CA VAL A 251 -4.91 12.50 21.80
C VAL A 251 -5.80 12.26 20.56
N ALA A 252 -5.25 12.38 19.36
CA ALA A 252 -5.98 12.19 18.13
C ALA A 252 -6.53 10.76 17.98
N GLU A 253 -5.77 9.74 18.41
CA GLU A 253 -6.22 8.35 18.43
C GLU A 253 -7.40 8.16 19.39
N LYS A 254 -7.31 8.69 20.63
CA LYS A 254 -8.40 8.61 21.61
C LYS A 254 -9.69 9.27 21.10
N ILE A 255 -9.58 10.46 20.52
CA ILE A 255 -10.72 11.16 19.90
C ILE A 255 -11.31 10.36 18.74
N GLY A 256 -10.45 9.75 17.90
CA GLY A 256 -10.87 8.89 16.80
C GLY A 256 -11.67 7.68 17.30
N VAL A 257 -11.15 6.97 18.30
CA VAL A 257 -11.81 5.82 18.93
C VAL A 257 -13.17 6.23 19.52
N ALA A 258 -13.22 7.34 20.29
CA ALA A 258 -14.47 7.85 20.87
C ALA A 258 -15.53 8.22 19.81
N ARG A 259 -15.11 8.58 18.58
CA ARG A 259 -15.99 8.90 17.47
C ARG A 259 -16.27 7.72 16.52
N GLY A 260 -15.74 6.52 16.82
CA GLY A 260 -15.83 5.35 15.93
C GLY A 260 -15.13 5.53 14.57
N LYS A 261 -14.15 6.44 14.47
CA LYS A 261 -13.46 6.76 13.21
C LYS A 261 -11.94 6.64 13.39
N ALA A 262 -11.29 6.06 12.38
CA ALA A 262 -9.83 6.01 12.35
C ALA A 262 -9.24 7.43 12.25
N SER A 263 -8.32 7.77 13.18
CA SER A 263 -7.58 9.03 13.11
C SER A 263 -6.46 8.94 12.08
N THR A 264 -6.25 10.02 11.33
CA THR A 264 -5.12 10.14 10.38
C THR A 264 -3.78 10.19 11.11
N LEU A 265 -3.72 10.87 12.26
CA LEU A 265 -2.58 10.85 13.16
C LEU A 265 -2.91 9.92 14.34
N ASN A 266 -2.12 8.87 14.50
CA ASN A 266 -2.25 7.89 15.59
C ASN A 266 -0.86 7.37 15.96
N ARG A 267 -0.76 6.53 16.99
CA ARG A 267 0.53 5.98 17.46
C ARG A 267 1.25 5.14 16.40
N ASP A 268 0.53 4.43 15.56
CA ASP A 268 1.15 3.67 14.47
C ASP A 268 1.76 4.61 13.41
N LYS A 269 1.04 5.67 13.03
CA LYS A 269 1.58 6.68 12.12
C LYS A 269 2.81 7.38 12.71
N PHE A 270 2.79 7.70 14.01
CA PHE A 270 3.95 8.24 14.70
C PHE A 270 5.15 7.29 14.64
N LYS A 271 4.95 5.98 14.85
CA LYS A 271 6.03 4.99 14.75
C LYS A 271 6.67 4.97 13.36
N ILE A 272 5.87 5.09 12.30
CA ILE A 272 6.39 5.19 10.92
C ILE A 272 7.16 6.50 10.72
N MET A 273 6.60 7.64 11.17
CA MET A 273 7.20 8.97 10.97
C MET A 273 8.48 9.17 11.75
N ARG A 274 8.68 8.50 12.88
CA ARG A 274 9.90 8.61 13.69
C ARG A 274 11.07 7.80 13.12
N GLN A 275 10.83 6.79 12.29
CA GLN A 275 11.89 5.95 11.73
C GLN A 275 12.73 6.73 10.72
N ARG A 276 14.01 6.43 10.68
CA ARG A 276 14.99 7.18 9.87
C ARG A 276 15.42 6.47 8.62
N ASN A 277 15.34 5.15 8.61
CA ASN A 277 15.79 4.34 7.48
C ASN A 277 14.65 3.48 6.93
N TRP A 278 14.19 3.81 5.72
CA TRP A 278 13.25 3.03 4.91
C TRP A 278 13.88 2.67 3.56
N THR A 279 15.22 2.56 3.51
CA THR A 279 15.88 2.11 2.29
C THR A 279 15.63 0.62 2.07
N CYS A 280 15.55 0.20 0.82
CA CYS A 280 15.27 -1.19 0.48
C CYS A 280 15.93 -1.57 -0.84
N ASP A 281 16.15 -2.88 -1.01
CA ASP A 281 16.67 -3.52 -2.22
C ASP A 281 15.54 -4.16 -3.02
N ILE A 282 15.51 -3.93 -4.33
CA ILE A 282 14.54 -4.49 -5.28
C ILE A 282 15.17 -5.49 -6.25
N THR A 283 16.46 -5.82 -6.07
CA THR A 283 17.19 -6.73 -6.95
C THR A 283 16.48 -8.06 -7.18
N PRO A 284 15.84 -8.71 -6.19
CA PRO A 284 15.08 -9.93 -6.43
C PRO A 284 13.95 -9.75 -7.45
N ALA A 285 13.19 -8.65 -7.38
CA ALA A 285 12.11 -8.35 -8.33
C ALA A 285 12.66 -8.09 -9.75
N GLN A 286 13.80 -7.41 -9.85
CA GLN A 286 14.49 -7.17 -11.13
C GLN A 286 14.98 -8.48 -11.76
N ARG A 287 15.57 -9.36 -10.95
CA ARG A 287 16.12 -10.65 -11.40
C ARG A 287 15.04 -11.63 -11.87
N ASP A 288 13.95 -11.77 -11.10
CA ASP A 288 13.02 -12.88 -11.24
C ASP A 288 11.91 -12.60 -12.28
N PHE A 289 11.46 -11.36 -12.40
CA PHE A 289 10.44 -10.97 -13.37
C PHE A 289 10.73 -9.67 -14.14
N GLY A 290 11.98 -9.19 -14.10
CA GLY A 290 12.44 -8.08 -14.93
C GLY A 290 11.86 -6.73 -14.53
N PHE A 291 11.43 -6.55 -13.27
CA PHE A 291 10.83 -5.30 -12.79
C PHE A 291 11.78 -4.12 -13.01
N LYS A 292 11.28 -3.08 -13.66
CA LYS A 292 12.00 -1.81 -13.90
C LYS A 292 11.05 -0.65 -13.68
N PRO A 293 11.19 0.09 -12.56
CA PRO A 293 10.38 1.29 -12.35
C PRO A 293 10.58 2.29 -13.48
N GLN A 294 9.49 2.78 -14.03
CA GLN A 294 9.48 3.74 -15.15
C GLN A 294 9.34 5.19 -14.66
N PHE A 295 8.88 5.36 -13.42
CA PHE A 295 8.66 6.66 -12.82
C PHE A 295 9.68 6.90 -11.71
N SER A 296 10.56 7.90 -11.92
CA SER A 296 11.27 8.51 -10.81
C SER A 296 10.30 9.30 -9.92
N LEU A 297 10.67 9.55 -8.67
CA LEU A 297 9.87 10.39 -7.76
C LEU A 297 9.54 11.75 -8.42
N ASP A 298 10.45 12.32 -9.16
CA ASP A 298 10.23 13.59 -9.86
C ASP A 298 9.09 13.50 -10.88
N ARG A 299 9.13 12.50 -11.75
CA ARG A 299 8.11 12.27 -12.79
C ARG A 299 6.76 11.88 -12.18
N GLY A 300 6.75 11.03 -11.16
CA GLY A 300 5.51 10.61 -10.49
C GLY A 300 4.87 11.75 -9.69
N ILE A 301 5.67 12.63 -9.06
CA ILE A 301 5.17 13.84 -8.38
C ILE A 301 4.63 14.85 -9.40
N GLU A 302 5.27 15.02 -10.56
CA GLU A 302 4.72 15.83 -11.64
C GLU A 302 3.29 15.44 -12.00
N ALA A 303 3.06 14.14 -12.28
CA ALA A 303 1.73 13.61 -12.61
C ALA A 303 0.73 13.78 -11.44
N THR A 304 1.19 13.54 -10.20
CA THR A 304 0.34 13.64 -9.01
C THR A 304 -0.06 15.10 -8.73
N VAL A 305 0.87 16.04 -8.86
CA VAL A 305 0.63 17.48 -8.70
C VAL A 305 -0.29 18.00 -9.80
N ALA A 306 -0.10 17.58 -11.06
CA ALA A 306 -0.99 17.95 -12.17
C ALA A 306 -2.45 17.55 -11.87
N ALA A 307 -2.68 16.30 -11.45
CA ALA A 307 -4.01 15.82 -11.07
C ALA A 307 -4.58 16.61 -9.87
N TYR A 308 -3.76 16.94 -8.87
CA TYR A 308 -4.18 17.76 -7.73
C TYR A 308 -4.62 19.17 -8.16
N LEU A 309 -3.83 19.84 -9.02
CA LEU A 309 -4.13 21.19 -9.48
C LEU A 309 -5.39 21.23 -10.34
N GLU A 310 -5.62 20.22 -11.16
CA GLU A 310 -6.84 20.05 -11.94
C GLU A 310 -8.08 19.90 -11.03
N ALA A 311 -8.02 19.00 -10.06
CA ALA A 311 -9.10 18.81 -9.09
C ALA A 311 -9.39 20.10 -8.29
N LYS A 312 -8.34 20.86 -7.95
CA LYS A 312 -8.45 22.18 -7.28
C LYS A 312 -9.15 23.22 -8.15
N LYS A 313 -8.88 23.24 -9.48
CA LYS A 313 -9.56 24.14 -10.44
C LYS A 313 -11.04 23.78 -10.57
N GLN A 314 -11.38 22.49 -10.70
CA GLN A 314 -12.75 22.01 -10.82
C GLN A 314 -13.59 22.36 -9.57
N SER A 315 -13.01 22.16 -8.37
CA SER A 315 -13.70 22.48 -7.11
C SER A 315 -13.99 23.98 -6.93
N LYS A 316 -13.18 24.87 -7.52
CA LYS A 316 -13.41 26.33 -7.52
C LYS A 316 -14.49 26.73 -8.50
N LYS A 317 -14.66 26.02 -9.64
CA LYS A 317 -15.72 26.30 -10.63
C LYS A 317 -17.10 25.91 -10.09
N HIS A 318 -17.22 24.89 -9.25
CA HIS A 318 -18.48 24.46 -8.66
C HIS A 318 -18.91 25.32 -7.43
N LYS A 319 -18.05 26.19 -6.93
CA LYS A 319 -18.35 27.10 -5.82
C LYS A 319 -18.70 28.53 -6.26
N LYS A 320 -18.59 28.82 -7.54
CA LYS A 320 -19.06 30.04 -8.20
C LYS A 320 -20.38 29.74 -8.93
#